data_410545665fb08634c259742b5b8920bf
#
_entry.id   410545665fb08634c259742b5b8920bf
#
_cell.length_a   1.000
_cell.length_b   1.000
_cell.length_c   1.000
_cell.angle_alpha   90.00
_cell.angle_beta   90.00
_cell.angle_gamma   90.00
#
_symmetry.space_group_name_H-M   'P 1'
#
loop_
_entity.id
_entity.type
_entity.pdbx_description
1 polymer ?
#
loop_
_entity_poly.entity_id
_entity_poly.type
_entity_poly.pdbx_seq_one_letter_code
_entity_poly.pdbx_strand_id
1 'polypeptide(L)'
;MDLGLLLLSALLFALAFPSFVSTWGWFPLAFVALTPVFLVVHRAGWGATFAYGAFFGFASYALYNYWLGTFHPLTLFIVPPIYSVYLLAAFPLLKAADRLFPRWGFLLQTLIWVAYEYLKVQGFLGYAYGIVGYSQYLFLPLIRIASLTGVWAVSALV
;
A
#
# COMPACT_ATOMS: atom_id res chain seq x y z
N MET A 1 14.02 14.62 2.16
CA MET A 1 14.14 13.36 2.93
C MET A 1 12.85 12.52 2.86
N ASP A 2 11.69 13.10 3.11
CA ASP A 2 10.42 12.36 3.16
C ASP A 2 10.01 11.72 1.83
N LEU A 3 10.15 12.43 0.71
CA LEU A 3 9.89 11.86 -0.62
C LEU A 3 10.80 10.66 -0.93
N GLY A 4 12.06 10.71 -0.47
CA GLY A 4 12.99 9.57 -0.61
C GLY A 4 12.55 8.35 0.20
N LEU A 5 12.01 8.56 1.41
CA LEU A 5 11.44 7.49 2.23
C LEU A 5 10.17 6.90 1.60
N LEU A 6 9.30 7.73 1.03
CA LEU A 6 8.11 7.27 0.33
C LEU A 6 8.47 6.49 -0.94
N LEU A 7 9.47 6.94 -1.69
CA LEU A 7 9.97 6.20 -2.86
C LEU A 7 10.60 4.87 -2.45
N LEU A 8 11.39 4.83 -1.37
CA LEU A 8 11.92 3.59 -0.81
C LEU A 8 10.79 2.63 -0.43
N SER A 9 9.76 3.13 0.24
CA SER A 9 8.57 2.34 0.59
C SER A 9 7.88 1.78 -0.65
N ALA A 10 7.68 2.60 -1.68
CA ALA A 10 7.07 2.17 -2.94
C ALA A 10 7.90 1.10 -3.67
N LEU A 11 9.23 1.21 -3.63
CA LEU A 11 10.15 0.20 -4.19
C LEU A 11 10.08 -1.11 -3.40
N LEU A 12 10.17 -1.06 -2.07
CA LEU A 12 10.06 -2.25 -1.22
C LEU A 12 8.71 -2.96 -1.42
N PHE A 13 7.63 -2.17 -1.52
CA PHE A 13 6.29 -2.67 -1.79
C PHE A 13 6.23 -3.35 -3.17
N ALA A 14 6.75 -2.71 -4.22
CA ALA A 14 6.76 -3.28 -5.57
C ALA A 14 7.59 -4.57 -5.65
N LEU A 15 8.73 -4.64 -4.95
CA LEU A 15 9.60 -5.82 -4.93
C LEU A 15 9.02 -6.97 -4.10
N ALA A 16 8.10 -6.70 -3.17
CA ALA A 16 7.40 -7.73 -2.41
C ALA A 16 6.49 -8.59 -3.31
N PHE A 17 6.04 -8.05 -4.44
CA PHE A 17 5.22 -8.74 -5.43
C PHE A 17 6.06 -9.28 -6.59
N PRO A 18 5.52 -10.24 -7.40
CA PRO A 18 6.12 -10.63 -8.66
C PRO A 18 6.44 -9.41 -9.54
N SER A 19 7.67 -9.33 -10.01
CA SER A 19 8.18 -8.16 -10.73
C SER A 19 9.22 -8.59 -11.79
N PHE A 20 9.73 -7.63 -12.56
CA PHE A 20 10.82 -7.87 -13.50
C PHE A 20 12.15 -8.26 -12.83
N VAL A 21 12.29 -7.99 -11.52
CA VAL A 21 13.48 -8.37 -10.74
C VAL A 21 13.36 -9.81 -10.23
N SER A 22 12.15 -10.23 -9.85
CA SER A 22 11.86 -11.57 -9.34
C SER A 22 10.46 -11.99 -9.75
N THR A 23 10.35 -13.12 -10.46
CA THR A 23 9.07 -13.71 -10.86
C THR A 23 8.21 -14.17 -9.68
N TRP A 24 8.84 -14.42 -8.53
CA TRP A 24 8.17 -14.86 -7.30
C TRP A 24 7.88 -13.72 -6.32
N GLY A 25 8.51 -12.55 -6.52
CA GLY A 25 8.52 -11.48 -5.54
C GLY A 25 9.37 -11.84 -4.31
N TRP A 26 9.67 -10.82 -3.51
CA TRP A 26 10.39 -10.98 -2.23
C TRP A 26 9.43 -10.71 -1.08
N PHE A 27 8.53 -11.66 -0.83
CA PHE A 27 7.44 -11.51 0.15
C PHE A 27 7.88 -11.00 1.54
N PRO A 28 9.09 -11.31 2.09
CA PRO A 28 9.49 -10.78 3.39
C PRO A 28 9.61 -9.24 3.41
N LEU A 29 9.84 -8.61 2.26
CA LEU A 29 9.91 -7.15 2.17
C LEU A 29 8.58 -6.48 2.53
N ALA A 30 7.45 -7.16 2.36
CA ALA A 30 6.15 -6.61 2.70
C ALA A 30 6.04 -6.21 4.17
N PHE A 31 6.65 -6.96 5.09
CA PHE A 31 6.65 -6.68 6.54
C PHE A 31 7.32 -5.34 6.92
N VAL A 32 8.18 -4.82 6.07
CA VAL A 32 8.90 -3.57 6.31
C VAL A 32 8.57 -2.48 5.28
N ALA A 33 7.87 -2.84 4.21
CA ALA A 33 7.61 -1.96 3.08
C ALA A 33 6.86 -0.67 3.47
N LEU A 34 5.91 -0.76 4.41
CA LEU A 34 5.11 0.39 4.84
C LEU A 34 5.73 1.18 6.00
N THR A 35 6.79 0.67 6.64
CA THR A 35 7.46 1.38 7.74
C THR A 35 7.86 2.81 7.36
N PRO A 36 8.48 3.08 6.19
CA PRO A 36 8.81 4.45 5.82
C PRO A 36 7.58 5.34 5.62
N VAL A 37 6.44 4.79 5.17
CA VAL A 37 5.17 5.53 5.07
C VAL A 37 4.75 6.03 6.45
N PHE A 38 4.67 5.15 7.44
CA PHE A 38 4.26 5.52 8.80
C PHE A 38 5.21 6.53 9.43
N LEU A 39 6.53 6.41 9.20
CA LEU A 39 7.51 7.40 9.64
C LEU A 39 7.27 8.79 9.03
N VAL A 40 6.98 8.85 7.73
CA VAL A 40 6.68 10.11 7.05
C VAL A 40 5.36 10.68 7.56
N VAL A 41 4.31 9.88 7.67
CA VAL A 41 3.01 10.30 8.22
C VAL A 41 3.17 10.86 9.65
N HIS A 42 3.97 10.22 10.49
CA HIS A 42 4.24 10.68 11.85
C HIS A 42 4.86 12.08 11.88
N ARG A 43 5.83 12.37 10.99
CA ARG A 43 6.56 13.64 10.92
C ARG A 43 5.83 14.74 10.17
N ALA A 44 5.03 14.37 9.18
CA ALA A 44 4.38 15.30 8.26
C ALA A 44 3.41 16.26 8.96
N GLY A 45 3.29 17.47 8.45
CA GLY A 45 2.17 18.36 8.75
C GLY A 45 0.89 17.91 8.04
N TRP A 46 -0.28 18.33 8.53
CA TRP A 46 -1.58 17.92 7.98
C TRP A 46 -1.72 18.16 6.47
N GLY A 47 -1.35 19.34 5.99
CA GLY A 47 -1.44 19.67 4.55
C GLY A 47 -0.51 18.79 3.68
N ALA A 48 0.68 18.47 4.21
CA ALA A 48 1.66 17.64 3.48
C ALA A 48 1.21 16.18 3.32
N THR A 49 0.36 15.66 4.22
CA THR A 49 -0.12 14.27 4.13
C THR A 49 -0.90 14.02 2.86
N PHE A 50 -1.68 14.98 2.37
CA PHE A 50 -2.39 14.85 1.09
C PHE A 50 -1.42 14.67 -0.08
N ALA A 51 -0.41 15.55 -0.17
CA ALA A 51 0.60 15.49 -1.22
C ALA A 51 1.43 14.20 -1.13
N TYR A 52 1.79 13.78 0.07
CA TYR A 52 2.55 12.55 0.30
C TYR A 52 1.73 11.30 -0.02
N GLY A 53 0.42 11.29 0.30
CA GLY A 53 -0.48 10.22 -0.08
C GLY A 53 -0.62 10.08 -1.60
N ALA A 54 -0.82 11.22 -2.29
CA ALA A 54 -0.88 11.24 -3.75
C ALA A 54 0.43 10.78 -4.38
N PHE A 55 1.58 11.27 -3.89
CA PHE A 55 2.90 10.87 -4.38
C PHE A 55 3.17 9.38 -4.17
N PHE A 56 2.96 8.87 -2.94
CA PHE A 56 3.17 7.45 -2.64
C PHE A 56 2.23 6.58 -3.46
N GLY A 57 0.95 6.98 -3.58
CA GLY A 57 -0.03 6.29 -4.41
C GLY A 57 0.44 6.20 -5.86
N PHE A 58 0.79 7.33 -6.46
CA PHE A 58 1.28 7.34 -7.84
C PHE A 58 2.54 6.47 -8.00
N ALA A 59 3.55 6.64 -7.15
CA ALA A 59 4.81 5.93 -7.24
C ALA A 59 4.63 4.41 -7.06
N SER A 60 3.87 3.99 -6.05
CA SER A 60 3.63 2.57 -5.80
C SER A 60 2.84 1.92 -6.92
N TYR A 61 1.73 2.53 -7.36
CA TYR A 61 0.93 2.00 -8.47
C TYR A 61 1.67 1.99 -9.80
N ALA A 62 2.51 2.96 -10.08
CA ALA A 62 3.35 2.95 -11.28
C ALA A 62 4.40 1.81 -11.24
N LEU A 63 5.03 1.59 -10.07
CA LEU A 63 6.09 0.60 -9.92
C LEU A 63 5.57 -0.84 -9.98
N TYR A 64 4.53 -1.20 -9.20
CA TYR A 64 4.08 -2.60 -9.21
C TYR A 64 3.12 -2.93 -10.35
N ASN A 65 2.59 -1.93 -11.04
CA ASN A 65 1.75 -2.10 -12.24
C ASN A 65 2.48 -1.84 -13.57
N TYR A 66 3.82 -1.78 -13.57
CA TYR A 66 4.61 -1.53 -14.79
C TYR A 66 4.20 -2.43 -15.96
N TRP A 67 3.77 -3.64 -15.67
CA TRP A 67 3.33 -4.63 -16.67
C TRP A 67 2.08 -4.21 -17.43
N LEU A 68 1.25 -3.29 -16.92
CA LEU A 68 0.13 -2.73 -17.67
C LEU A 68 0.58 -1.99 -18.92
N GLY A 69 1.79 -1.42 -18.91
CA GLY A 69 2.40 -0.78 -20.07
C GLY A 69 2.63 -1.73 -21.25
N THR A 70 2.68 -3.04 -21.01
CA THR A 70 2.80 -4.06 -22.08
C THR A 70 1.51 -4.19 -22.89
N PHE A 71 0.34 -3.89 -22.33
CA PHE A 71 -0.92 -3.87 -23.05
C PHE A 71 -1.09 -2.56 -23.81
N HIS A 72 -0.90 -1.44 -23.14
CA HIS A 72 -0.94 -0.12 -23.75
C HIS A 72 -0.22 0.92 -22.88
N PRO A 73 0.72 1.73 -23.42
CA PRO A 73 1.49 2.69 -22.63
C PRO A 73 0.64 3.70 -21.83
N LEU A 74 -0.54 4.09 -22.35
CA LEU A 74 -1.44 5.03 -21.66
C LEU A 74 -1.97 4.50 -20.32
N THR A 75 -1.97 3.18 -20.09
CA THR A 75 -2.43 2.61 -18.82
C THR A 75 -1.59 3.08 -17.63
N LEU A 76 -0.28 3.31 -17.84
CA LEU A 76 0.62 3.84 -16.81
C LEU A 76 0.33 5.30 -16.46
N PHE A 77 -0.38 6.04 -17.32
CA PHE A 77 -0.80 7.41 -17.06
C PHE A 77 -2.21 7.51 -16.51
N ILE A 78 -3.02 6.46 -16.64
CA ILE A 78 -4.42 6.43 -16.19
C ILE A 78 -4.56 5.74 -14.84
N VAL A 79 -3.99 4.54 -14.68
CA VAL A 79 -4.20 3.71 -13.49
C VAL A 79 -3.57 4.31 -12.22
N PRO A 80 -2.28 4.72 -12.19
CA PRO A 80 -1.68 5.28 -10.99
C PRO A 80 -2.40 6.54 -10.45
N PRO A 81 -2.81 7.53 -11.27
CA PRO A 81 -3.57 8.67 -10.78
C PRO A 81 -4.92 8.29 -10.15
N ILE A 82 -5.67 7.36 -10.75
CA ILE A 82 -6.98 6.93 -10.24
C ILE A 82 -6.83 6.38 -8.83
N TYR A 83 -5.89 5.44 -8.63
CA TYR A 83 -5.72 4.80 -7.32
C TYR A 83 -4.95 5.65 -6.31
N SER A 84 -4.16 6.62 -6.76
CA SER A 84 -3.52 7.58 -5.87
C SER A 84 -4.55 8.46 -5.11
N VAL A 85 -5.75 8.65 -5.65
CA VAL A 85 -6.84 9.36 -4.96
C VAL A 85 -7.25 8.68 -3.66
N TYR A 86 -7.26 7.35 -3.62
CA TYR A 86 -7.55 6.61 -2.39
C TYR A 86 -6.49 6.87 -1.31
N LEU A 87 -5.22 6.91 -1.69
CA LEU A 87 -4.11 7.17 -0.76
C LEU A 87 -3.99 8.65 -0.39
N LEU A 88 -4.37 9.57 -1.28
CA LEU A 88 -4.55 10.98 -0.95
C LEU A 88 -5.53 11.15 0.21
N ALA A 89 -6.61 10.36 0.26
CA ALA A 89 -7.57 10.37 1.36
C ALA A 89 -7.09 9.57 2.59
N ALA A 90 -6.43 8.43 2.37
CA ALA A 90 -5.99 7.54 3.45
C ALA A 90 -4.89 8.18 4.34
N PHE A 91 -3.91 8.89 3.76
CA PHE A 91 -2.80 9.46 4.52
C PHE A 91 -3.22 10.47 5.60
N PRO A 92 -4.13 11.43 5.35
CA PRO A 92 -4.67 12.27 6.41
C PRO A 92 -5.39 11.47 7.51
N LEU A 93 -6.08 10.37 7.17
CA LEU A 93 -6.71 9.49 8.16
C LEU A 93 -5.66 8.75 9.01
N LEU A 94 -4.58 8.27 8.38
CA LEU A 94 -3.43 7.69 9.10
C LEU A 94 -2.82 8.72 10.05
N LYS A 95 -2.71 9.99 9.62
CA LYS A 95 -2.25 11.11 10.46
C LYS A 95 -3.19 11.39 11.61
N ALA A 96 -4.50 11.34 11.36
CA ALA A 96 -5.50 11.50 12.41
C ALA A 96 -5.37 10.41 13.48
N ALA A 97 -5.23 9.14 13.08
CA ALA A 97 -5.01 8.03 13.99
C ALA A 97 -3.75 8.23 14.85
N ASP A 98 -2.63 8.65 14.23
CA ASP A 98 -1.37 8.92 14.90
C ASP A 98 -1.49 10.02 15.97
N ARG A 99 -2.21 11.11 15.67
CA ARG A 99 -2.28 12.28 16.52
C ARG A 99 -3.37 12.21 17.60
N LEU A 100 -4.53 11.66 17.25
CA LEU A 100 -5.67 11.62 18.15
C LEU A 100 -5.60 10.43 19.12
N PHE A 101 -4.88 9.37 18.77
CA PHE A 101 -4.79 8.14 19.54
C PHE A 101 -3.33 7.71 19.79
N PRO A 102 -2.52 8.47 20.56
CA PRO A 102 -1.09 8.19 20.71
C PRO A 102 -0.77 6.79 21.24
N ARG A 103 -1.69 6.17 21.97
CA ARG A 103 -1.52 4.86 22.59
C ARG A 103 -1.95 3.71 21.66
N TRP A 104 -2.97 3.91 20.82
CA TRP A 104 -3.59 2.91 19.97
C TRP A 104 -3.50 3.26 18.48
N GLY A 105 -2.78 4.34 18.16
CA GLY A 105 -2.68 4.87 16.78
C GLY A 105 -2.24 3.82 15.77
N PHE A 106 -1.28 2.96 16.15
CA PHE A 106 -0.78 1.91 15.25
C PHE A 106 -1.87 0.90 14.86
N LEU A 107 -2.76 0.51 15.79
CA LEU A 107 -3.90 -0.39 15.48
C LEU A 107 -4.89 0.31 14.54
N LEU A 108 -5.19 1.58 14.81
CA LEU A 108 -6.09 2.34 13.95
C LEU A 108 -5.48 2.59 12.57
N GLN A 109 -4.17 2.83 12.48
CA GLN A 109 -3.48 2.94 11.19
C GLN A 109 -3.55 1.63 10.40
N THR A 110 -3.35 0.49 11.06
CA THR A 110 -3.53 -0.83 10.43
C THR A 110 -4.96 -1.01 9.91
N LEU A 111 -5.97 -0.69 10.73
CA LEU A 111 -7.37 -0.78 10.32
C LEU A 111 -7.71 0.17 9.15
N ILE A 112 -7.19 1.39 9.16
CA ILE A 112 -7.36 2.34 8.05
C ILE A 112 -6.71 1.80 6.78
N TRP A 113 -5.51 1.21 6.89
CA TRP A 113 -4.84 0.61 5.74
C TRP A 113 -5.66 -0.55 5.15
N VAL A 114 -6.11 -1.48 5.98
CA VAL A 114 -6.96 -2.60 5.55
C VAL A 114 -8.29 -2.12 4.97
N ALA A 115 -8.89 -1.09 5.56
CA ALA A 115 -10.11 -0.48 5.03
C ALA A 115 -9.87 0.15 3.64
N TYR A 116 -8.74 0.83 3.45
CA TYR A 116 -8.32 1.33 2.14
C TYR A 116 -8.19 0.18 1.13
N GLU A 117 -7.50 -0.90 1.50
CA GLU A 117 -7.36 -2.07 0.62
C GLU A 117 -8.71 -2.70 0.25
N TYR A 118 -9.61 -2.79 1.23
CA TYR A 118 -10.97 -3.28 1.01
C TYR A 118 -11.75 -2.37 0.05
N LEU A 119 -11.73 -1.06 0.29
CA LEU A 119 -12.49 -0.08 -0.51
C LEU A 119 -12.01 -0.04 -1.96
N LYS A 120 -10.70 -0.13 -2.21
CA LYS A 120 -10.16 -0.08 -3.57
C LYS A 120 -10.54 -1.26 -4.45
N VAL A 121 -11.04 -2.35 -3.90
CA VAL A 121 -11.50 -3.51 -4.67
C VAL A 121 -13.01 -3.50 -4.91
N GLN A 122 -13.72 -2.53 -4.36
CA GLN A 122 -15.17 -2.42 -4.52
C GLN A 122 -15.55 -1.61 -5.76
N GLY A 123 -16.76 -1.90 -6.27
CA GLY A 123 -17.38 -1.12 -7.34
C GLY A 123 -16.78 -1.35 -8.72
N PHE A 124 -17.18 -0.50 -9.67
CA PHE A 124 -16.82 -0.61 -11.09
C PHE A 124 -15.30 -0.46 -11.33
N LEU A 125 -14.63 0.38 -10.55
CA LEU A 125 -13.18 0.58 -10.62
C LEU A 125 -12.41 -0.36 -9.65
N GLY A 126 -13.06 -1.41 -9.13
CA GLY A 126 -12.45 -2.33 -8.19
C GLY A 126 -11.18 -2.98 -8.74
N TYR A 127 -10.06 -2.87 -8.00
CA TYR A 127 -8.76 -3.36 -8.43
C TYR A 127 -8.03 -4.06 -7.29
N ALA A 128 -7.96 -5.38 -7.36
CA ALA A 128 -7.43 -6.21 -6.29
C ALA A 128 -5.90 -6.31 -6.25
N TYR A 129 -5.19 -5.88 -7.29
CA TYR A 129 -3.74 -5.96 -7.30
C TYR A 129 -3.10 -5.00 -6.29
N GLY A 130 -2.01 -5.41 -5.65
CA GLY A 130 -1.32 -4.60 -4.64
C GLY A 130 -2.02 -4.59 -3.26
N ILE A 131 -2.76 -5.64 -2.91
CA ILE A 131 -3.17 -5.93 -1.52
C ILE A 131 -1.98 -6.58 -0.82
N VAL A 132 -1.53 -6.00 0.31
CA VAL A 132 -0.34 -6.46 1.04
C VAL A 132 -0.39 -7.96 1.33
N GLY A 133 -1.53 -8.48 1.77
CA GLY A 133 -1.70 -9.90 2.07
C GLY A 133 -1.43 -10.83 0.88
N TYR A 134 -1.63 -10.37 -0.36
CA TYR A 134 -1.33 -11.18 -1.55
C TYR A 134 0.16 -11.39 -1.78
N SER A 135 1.03 -10.52 -1.26
CA SER A 135 2.48 -10.74 -1.33
C SER A 135 2.90 -12.03 -0.63
N GLN A 136 2.09 -12.51 0.33
CA GLN A 136 2.39 -13.67 1.18
C GLN A 136 1.98 -15.01 0.57
N TYR A 137 1.60 -15.06 -0.70
CA TYR A 137 1.05 -16.29 -1.34
C TYR A 137 1.98 -17.51 -1.28
N LEU A 138 3.29 -17.31 -1.16
CA LEU A 138 4.28 -18.38 -0.98
C LEU A 138 4.49 -18.77 0.48
N PHE A 139 4.07 -17.95 1.44
CA PHE A 139 4.24 -18.21 2.86
C PHE A 139 3.01 -18.90 3.44
N LEU A 140 2.88 -20.20 3.14
CA LEU A 140 1.73 -21.02 3.50
C LEU A 140 1.31 -20.95 4.97
N PRO A 141 2.20 -20.88 5.98
CA PRO A 141 1.77 -20.76 7.36
C PRO A 141 0.90 -19.53 7.63
N LEU A 142 1.24 -18.38 7.03
CA LEU A 142 0.51 -17.14 7.18
C LEU A 142 -0.75 -17.11 6.31
N ILE A 143 -0.63 -17.53 5.04
CA ILE A 143 -1.76 -17.43 4.11
C ILE A 143 -2.93 -18.36 4.50
N ARG A 144 -2.68 -19.42 5.26
CA ARG A 144 -3.74 -20.31 5.80
C ARG A 144 -4.76 -19.56 6.67
N ILE A 145 -4.38 -18.47 7.31
CA ILE A 145 -5.29 -17.61 8.09
C ILE A 145 -6.39 -17.04 7.20
N ALA A 146 -6.10 -16.81 5.92
CA ALA A 146 -7.05 -16.28 4.97
C ALA A 146 -8.29 -17.19 4.77
N SER A 147 -8.19 -18.51 5.07
CA SER A 147 -9.33 -19.41 5.00
C SER A 147 -10.45 -19.08 6.01
N LEU A 148 -10.10 -18.41 7.11
CA LEU A 148 -11.03 -18.02 8.17
C LEU A 148 -11.45 -16.56 8.07
N THR A 149 -10.56 -15.69 7.67
CA THR A 149 -10.70 -14.22 7.82
C THR A 149 -10.58 -13.47 6.48
N GLY A 150 -10.36 -14.19 5.39
CA GLY A 150 -9.99 -13.57 4.12
C GLY A 150 -8.58 -13.00 4.14
N VAL A 151 -8.17 -12.42 3.02
CA VAL A 151 -6.84 -11.80 2.84
C VAL A 151 -6.60 -10.59 3.75
N TRP A 152 -7.67 -10.00 4.27
CA TRP A 152 -7.64 -8.77 5.06
C TRP A 152 -6.90 -8.93 6.39
N ALA A 153 -7.08 -10.08 7.07
CA ALA A 153 -6.31 -10.34 8.27
C ALA A 153 -4.85 -10.64 7.96
N VAL A 154 -4.54 -11.22 6.82
CA VAL A 154 -3.15 -11.38 6.36
C VAL A 154 -2.52 -10.01 6.14
N SER A 155 -3.22 -9.08 5.47
CA SER A 155 -2.76 -7.69 5.32
C SER A 155 -2.53 -6.98 6.66
N ALA A 156 -3.39 -7.27 7.66
CA ALA A 156 -3.25 -6.66 8.98
C ALA A 156 -2.07 -7.21 9.80
N LEU A 157 -1.58 -8.40 9.47
CA LEU A 157 -0.47 -9.07 10.16
C LEU A 157 0.89 -8.79 9.51
N VAL A 158 0.91 -8.33 8.27
CA VAL A 158 2.09 -7.97 7.51
C VAL A 158 2.41 -6.49 7.67
#